data_a92d5385160338d6d8c89ac6806bd538
#
_entry.id   a92d5385160338d6d8c89ac6806bd538
#
_cell.length_a   1.000
_cell.length_b   1.000
_cell.length_c   1.000
_cell.angle_alpha   90.00
_cell.angle_beta   90.00
_cell.angle_gamma   90.00
#
_symmetry.space_group_name_H-M   'P 1'
#
loop_
_entity.id
_entity.type
_entity.pdbx_description
1 polymer ?
#
loop_
_entity_poly.entity_id
_entity_poly.type
_entity_poly.pdbx_seq_one_letter_code
_entity_poly.pdbx_strand_id
1 'polypeptide(L)'
;MASNPDFVQYVADQCSGAGDIAVKKMMGDYCIYCNGVLFGLICDNKFYLKVTDPGRALLKEVILRPPYDGAKDYFYITDVDDRDYLVHLVQATLPALPKPKSKKNLSPAAPGSTIMH
;
A
#
# COMPACT_ATOMS: atom_id res chain seq x y z
N MET A 1 -1.74 18.36 7.23
CA MET A 1 -0.75 18.15 8.29
C MET A 1 0.04 16.89 8.04
N ALA A 2 1.30 16.89 8.46
CA ALA A 2 2.14 15.71 8.29
C ALA A 2 1.71 14.60 9.26
N SER A 3 1.87 13.36 8.84
CA SER A 3 1.61 12.22 9.70
C SER A 3 2.69 12.07 10.75
N ASN A 4 2.30 11.60 11.94
CA ASN A 4 3.23 11.30 13.02
C ASN A 4 4.06 10.07 12.61
N PRO A 5 5.42 10.16 12.66
CA PRO A 5 6.25 9.00 12.30
C PRO A 5 5.97 7.75 13.13
N ASP A 6 5.58 7.91 14.39
CA ASP A 6 5.25 6.76 15.23
C ASP A 6 4.00 6.04 14.73
N PHE A 7 3.00 6.78 14.26
CA PHE A 7 1.81 6.18 13.67
C PHE A 7 2.17 5.44 12.37
N VAL A 8 3.01 6.05 11.55
CA VAL A 8 3.45 5.45 10.28
C VAL A 8 4.15 4.13 10.56
N GLN A 9 5.07 4.12 11.52
CA GLN A 9 5.79 2.90 11.88
C GLN A 9 4.84 1.84 12.44
N TYR A 10 3.88 2.26 13.25
CA TYR A 10 2.88 1.36 13.80
C TYR A 10 2.10 0.65 12.69
N VAL A 11 1.60 1.40 11.72
CA VAL A 11 0.85 0.81 10.60
C VAL A 11 1.74 -0.13 9.80
N ALA A 12 2.98 0.28 9.53
CA ALA A 12 3.93 -0.57 8.79
C ALA A 12 4.16 -1.89 9.53
N ASP A 13 4.33 -1.84 10.84
CA ASP A 13 4.54 -3.04 11.65
C ASP A 13 3.32 -3.94 11.63
N GLN A 14 2.13 -3.36 11.68
CA GLN A 14 0.88 -4.13 11.65
C GLN A 14 0.71 -4.84 10.30
N CYS A 15 1.21 -4.28 9.22
CA CYS A 15 1.12 -4.88 7.88
C CYS A 15 2.27 -5.86 7.59
N SER A 16 3.27 -5.96 8.46
CA SER A 16 4.53 -6.65 8.14
C SER A 16 4.37 -8.14 7.85
N GLY A 17 3.32 -8.77 8.36
CA GLY A 17 3.05 -10.19 8.07
C GLY A 17 2.66 -10.44 6.61
N ALA A 18 2.33 -9.41 5.85
CA ALA A 18 1.93 -9.57 4.44
C ALA A 18 3.13 -9.67 3.50
N GLY A 19 4.31 -9.23 3.94
CA GLY A 19 5.51 -9.23 3.12
C GLY A 19 6.48 -8.18 3.58
N ASP A 20 7.36 -7.76 2.68
CA ASP A 20 8.39 -6.77 2.96
C ASP A 20 7.78 -5.37 2.86
N ILE A 21 7.53 -4.75 4.00
CA ILE A 21 6.87 -3.46 4.07
C ILE A 21 7.91 -2.34 4.07
N ALA A 22 7.70 -1.34 3.23
CA ALA A 22 8.53 -0.15 3.19
C ALA A 22 7.64 1.09 3.15
N VAL A 23 8.12 2.17 3.73
CA VAL A 23 7.43 3.46 3.67
C VAL A 23 8.36 4.50 3.06
N LYS A 24 7.78 5.43 2.33
CA LYS A 24 8.55 6.51 1.70
C LYS A 24 7.84 7.83 1.98
N LYS A 25 8.55 8.74 2.60
CA LYS A 25 8.00 10.06 2.90
C LYS A 25 7.86 10.86 1.60
N MET A 26 6.72 11.53 1.45
CA MET A 26 6.46 12.35 0.29
C MET A 26 5.61 13.55 0.69
N MET A 27 6.18 14.75 0.63
CA MET A 27 5.48 16.00 0.89
C MET A 27 4.72 16.01 2.23
N GLY A 28 5.36 15.47 3.27
CA GLY A 28 4.77 15.44 4.62
C GLY A 28 3.92 14.23 4.93
N ASP A 29 3.51 13.49 3.90
CA ASP A 29 2.76 12.24 4.06
C ASP A 29 3.62 11.07 3.61
N TYR A 30 3.06 9.85 3.63
CA TYR A 30 3.85 8.66 3.36
C TYR A 30 3.13 7.76 2.37
N CYS A 31 3.93 7.15 1.49
CA CYS A 31 3.48 6.02 0.67
C CYS A 31 3.91 4.74 1.36
N ILE A 32 3.08 3.72 1.35
CA ILE A 32 3.39 2.44 1.96
C ILE A 32 3.36 1.34 0.88
N TYR A 33 4.43 0.51 0.89
CA TYR A 33 4.67 -0.51 -0.12
C TYR A 33 4.77 -1.87 0.52
N CYS A 34 4.39 -2.90 -0.23
CA CYS A 34 4.65 -4.29 0.15
C CYS A 34 5.31 -4.98 -1.02
N ASN A 35 6.50 -5.54 -0.81
CA ASN A 35 7.28 -6.20 -1.85
C ASN A 35 7.49 -5.29 -3.07
N GLY A 36 7.67 -3.99 -2.83
CA GLY A 36 7.87 -2.99 -3.87
C GLY A 36 6.60 -2.47 -4.53
N VAL A 37 5.43 -2.99 -4.16
CA VAL A 37 4.15 -2.56 -4.75
C VAL A 37 3.49 -1.53 -3.83
N LEU A 38 3.18 -0.36 -4.37
CA LEU A 38 2.47 0.68 -3.63
C LEU A 38 1.02 0.24 -3.40
N PHE A 39 0.63 0.06 -2.14
CA PHE A 39 -0.74 -0.39 -1.85
C PHE A 39 -1.56 0.62 -1.04
N GLY A 40 -0.96 1.66 -0.53
CA GLY A 40 -1.71 2.63 0.25
C GLY A 40 -0.93 3.89 0.57
N LEU A 41 -1.58 4.77 1.30
CA LEU A 41 -1.02 6.05 1.74
C LEU A 41 -1.32 6.24 3.22
N ILE A 42 -0.45 6.99 3.89
CA ILE A 42 -0.71 7.42 5.27
C ILE A 42 -0.66 8.94 5.24
N CYS A 43 -1.81 9.57 5.44
CA CYS A 43 -1.97 11.01 5.37
C CYS A 43 -2.71 11.50 6.61
N ASP A 44 -2.19 12.52 7.26
CA ASP A 44 -2.82 13.16 8.42
C ASP A 44 -3.22 12.12 9.49
N ASN A 45 -2.29 11.22 9.79
CA ASN A 45 -2.48 10.15 10.79
C ASN A 45 -3.65 9.23 10.46
N LYS A 46 -3.90 9.00 9.16
CA LYS A 46 -4.95 8.09 8.69
C LYS A 46 -4.36 7.15 7.65
N PHE A 47 -4.78 5.90 7.72
CA PHE A 47 -4.32 4.88 6.76
C PHE A 47 -5.35 4.73 5.66
N TYR A 48 -4.90 4.80 4.42
CA TYR A 48 -5.72 4.66 3.21
C TYR A 48 -5.19 3.52 2.36
N LEU A 49 -6.09 2.65 1.93
CA LEU A 49 -5.77 1.49 1.09
C LEU A 49 -6.27 1.73 -0.32
N LYS A 50 -5.48 1.38 -1.32
CA LYS A 50 -5.91 1.50 -2.71
C LYS A 50 -7.15 0.65 -2.96
N VAL A 51 -8.06 1.19 -3.78
CA VAL A 51 -9.33 0.52 -4.07
C VAL A 51 -9.09 -0.64 -5.04
N THR A 52 -9.47 -1.84 -4.60
CA THR A 52 -9.46 -3.05 -5.43
C THR A 52 -10.69 -3.87 -5.10
N ASP A 53 -11.13 -4.68 -6.04
CA ASP A 53 -12.28 -5.56 -5.79
C ASP A 53 -11.98 -6.60 -4.70
N PRO A 54 -10.83 -7.31 -4.72
CA PRO A 54 -10.53 -8.25 -3.65
C PRO A 54 -10.43 -7.60 -2.27
N GLY A 55 -9.86 -6.38 -2.21
CA GLY A 55 -9.78 -5.65 -0.94
C GLY A 55 -11.16 -5.28 -0.43
N ARG A 56 -12.02 -4.79 -1.32
CA ARG A 56 -13.39 -4.41 -0.96
C ARG A 56 -14.15 -5.61 -0.35
N ALA A 57 -13.93 -6.79 -0.89
CA ALA A 57 -14.64 -7.98 -0.44
C ALA A 57 -14.32 -8.36 1.00
N LEU A 58 -13.14 -7.96 1.50
CA LEU A 58 -12.70 -8.27 2.86
C LEU A 58 -13.01 -7.18 3.87
N LEU A 59 -13.39 -5.98 3.41
CA LEU A 59 -13.61 -4.86 4.32
C LEU A 59 -14.84 -5.09 5.20
N LYS A 60 -14.68 -4.84 6.49
CA LYS A 60 -15.80 -4.86 7.43
C LYS A 60 -16.76 -3.73 7.13
N GLU A 61 -16.21 -2.60 6.70
CA GLU A 61 -16.97 -1.41 6.35
C GLU A 61 -16.27 -0.70 5.21
N VAL A 62 -17.00 -0.34 4.17
CA VAL A 62 -16.45 0.38 3.02
C VAL A 62 -16.62 1.88 3.24
N ILE A 63 -15.51 2.56 3.49
CA ILE A 63 -15.48 4.02 3.63
C ILE A 63 -14.55 4.56 2.56
N LEU A 64 -15.09 5.33 1.64
CA LEU A 64 -14.32 5.91 0.55
C LEU A 64 -14.05 7.39 0.85
N ARG A 65 -12.80 7.79 0.82
CA ARG A 65 -12.39 9.17 1.06
C ARG A 65 -11.14 9.50 0.26
N PRO A 66 -11.02 10.73 -0.22
CA PRO A 66 -9.74 11.17 -0.80
C PRO A 66 -8.75 11.40 0.34
N PRO A 67 -7.52 10.90 0.22
CA PRO A 67 -6.52 11.10 1.28
C PRO A 67 -6.03 12.56 1.37
N TYR A 68 -6.21 13.34 0.32
CA TYR A 68 -5.88 14.77 0.28
C TYR A 68 -6.71 15.41 -0.82
N ASP A 69 -6.77 16.74 -0.81
CA ASP A 69 -7.56 17.49 -1.79
C ASP A 69 -7.11 17.19 -3.21
N GLY A 70 -8.06 16.86 -4.06
CA GLY A 70 -7.80 16.57 -5.46
C GLY A 70 -7.44 15.12 -5.75
N ALA A 71 -7.28 14.29 -4.72
CA ALA A 71 -7.00 12.87 -4.92
C ALA A 71 -8.29 12.11 -5.22
N LYS A 72 -8.15 10.97 -5.90
CA LYS A 72 -9.27 10.04 -6.03
C LYS A 72 -9.52 9.35 -4.68
N ASP A 73 -10.66 8.68 -4.56
CA ASP A 73 -11.02 7.99 -3.33
C ASP A 73 -10.14 6.77 -3.10
N TYR A 74 -9.81 6.56 -1.83
CA TYR A 74 -9.18 5.36 -1.32
C TYR A 74 -10.09 4.77 -0.24
N PHE A 75 -9.85 3.53 0.14
CA PHE A 75 -10.52 2.95 1.32
C PHE A 75 -9.88 3.55 2.57
N TYR A 76 -10.70 4.18 3.41
CA TYR A 76 -10.23 4.67 4.71
C TYR A 76 -10.30 3.52 5.71
N ILE A 77 -9.15 3.16 6.28
CA ILE A 77 -9.03 2.00 7.18
C ILE A 77 -8.90 2.50 8.60
N THR A 78 -9.87 2.15 9.44
CA THR A 78 -9.88 2.56 10.84
C THR A 78 -9.38 1.46 11.79
N ASP A 79 -9.43 0.19 11.37
CA ASP A 79 -9.08 -0.96 12.21
C ASP A 79 -7.59 -1.25 12.18
N VAL A 80 -6.75 -0.23 12.45
CA VAL A 80 -5.30 -0.37 12.35
C VAL A 80 -4.71 -1.18 13.49
N ASP A 81 -5.49 -1.48 14.52
CA ASP A 81 -5.03 -2.30 15.64
C ASP A 81 -5.23 -3.81 15.39
N ASP A 82 -5.94 -4.17 14.34
CA ASP A 82 -6.21 -5.57 13.99
C ASP A 82 -5.17 -6.05 12.98
N ARG A 83 -4.07 -6.60 13.48
CA ARG A 83 -2.95 -7.02 12.64
C ARG A 83 -3.36 -8.05 11.59
N ASP A 84 -4.10 -9.09 11.99
CA ASP A 84 -4.50 -10.15 11.05
C ASP A 84 -5.37 -9.60 9.94
N TYR A 85 -6.28 -8.69 10.29
CA TYR A 85 -7.15 -8.05 9.33
C TYR A 85 -6.34 -7.25 8.29
N LEU A 86 -5.39 -6.44 8.78
CA LEU A 86 -4.55 -5.64 7.89
C LEU A 86 -3.70 -6.52 6.98
N VAL A 87 -3.12 -7.58 7.51
CA VAL A 87 -2.31 -8.50 6.72
C VAL A 87 -3.16 -9.11 5.59
N HIS A 88 -4.36 -9.58 5.90
CA HIS A 88 -5.24 -10.17 4.91
C HIS A 88 -5.67 -9.15 3.85
N LEU A 89 -5.96 -7.91 4.27
CA LEU A 89 -6.32 -6.85 3.34
C LEU A 89 -5.20 -6.57 2.35
N VAL A 90 -3.97 -6.46 2.85
CA VAL A 90 -2.81 -6.20 1.98
C VAL A 90 -2.61 -7.37 1.02
N GLN A 91 -2.65 -8.60 1.53
CA GLN A 91 -2.45 -9.78 0.70
C GLN A 91 -3.50 -9.90 -0.40
N ALA A 92 -4.74 -9.54 -0.11
CA ALA A 92 -5.81 -9.58 -1.10
C ALA A 92 -5.67 -8.45 -2.14
N THR A 93 -5.16 -7.31 -1.71
CA THR A 93 -5.06 -6.12 -2.54
C THR A 93 -3.91 -6.22 -3.55
N LEU A 94 -2.77 -6.77 -3.13
CA LEU A 94 -1.55 -6.75 -3.94
C LEU A 94 -1.71 -7.33 -5.34
N PRO A 95 -2.35 -8.51 -5.54
CA PRO A 95 -2.44 -9.09 -6.88
C PRO A 95 -3.24 -8.23 -7.87
N ALA A 96 -4.10 -7.35 -7.36
CA ALA A 96 -4.94 -6.49 -8.20
C ALA A 96 -4.27 -5.15 -8.51
N LEU A 97 -3.06 -4.90 -8.00
CA LEU A 97 -2.34 -3.65 -8.21
C LEU A 97 -1.26 -3.81 -9.27
N PRO A 98 -0.90 -2.70 -9.96
CA PRO A 98 0.22 -2.76 -10.91
C PRO A 98 1.51 -3.14 -10.21
N LYS A 99 2.31 -3.99 -10.86
CA LYS A 99 3.63 -4.34 -10.35
C LYS A 99 4.58 -3.16 -10.51
N PRO A 100 5.68 -3.08 -9.71
CA PRO A 100 6.71 -2.07 -9.92
C PRO A 100 7.32 -2.24 -11.29
N LYS A 101 7.56 -1.16 -11.93
CA LYS A 101 8.30 -1.22 -13.18
C LYS A 101 9.74 -1.53 -12.90
N SER A 102 10.28 -2.37 -13.38
CA SER A 102 11.37 -2.77 -12.94
C SER A 102 12.42 -2.69 -13.05
N LYS A 103 12.48 -2.53 -12.68
CA LYS A 103 13.53 -2.53 -12.56
C LYS A 103 14.13 -3.58 -13.23
N LYS A 104 13.63 -3.26 -13.62
CA LYS A 104 13.94 -3.87 -14.25
C LYS A 104 14.58 -4.17 -14.77
N ASN A 105 14.47 -4.07 -14.51
CA ASN A 105 14.91 -4.50 -15.06
C ASN A 105 15.51 -4.78 -15.53
N LEU A 106 15.49 -4.80 -15.25
CA LEU A 106 15.91 -5.26 -15.69
C LEU A 106 16.17 -5.79 -16.23
N SER A 107 16.13 -5.93 -16.24
CA SER A 107 16.18 -6.61 -16.91
C SER A 107 16.26 -7.10 -17.48
N PRO A 108 16.42 -7.22 -17.59
CA PRO A 108 16.42 -7.82 -18.36
C PRO A 108 16.35 -8.24 -18.82
N ALA A 109 16.26 -8.18 -18.79
CA ALA A 109 16.27 -8.74 -19.38
C ALA A 109 16.12 -9.06 -19.82
N ALA A 110 16.08 -8.71 -19.81
CA ALA A 110 16.16 -9.18 -20.39
C ALA A 110 16.07 -9.49 -20.81
N PRO A 111 16.14 -9.22 -20.95
CA PRO A 111 16.24 -9.70 -21.58
C PRO A 111 16.22 -10.01 -21.94
N GLY A 112 15.97 -9.57 -21.78
CA GLY A 112 16.17 -10.14 -22.19
C GLY A 112 16.12 -10.40 -22.45
N SER A 113 16.02 -10.11 -22.34
CA SER A 113 16.25 -10.54 -22.74
C SER A 113 16.35 -10.97 -23.06
N THR A 114 16.14 -10.77 -22.92
CA THR A 114 16.47 -11.30 -23.27
C THR A 114 16.51 -11.81 -23.50
N ILE A 115 16.38 -11.58 -23.41
CA ILE A 115 16.63 -12.09 -23.58
C ILE A 115 16.51 -12.52 -23.75
N MET A 116 16.27 -12.35 -23.49
CA MET A 116 16.38 -12.76 -23.54
C MET A 116 16.25 -13.15 -23.60
N HIS A 117 16.04 -12.67 -23.14
CA HIS A 117 16.19 -13.00 -23.07
C HIS A 117 16.06 -13.33 -23.07
#